data_f6aca7d4ea47cd2fceff06d0cbf63ec3
#
_entry.id   f6aca7d4ea47cd2fceff06d0cbf63ec3
#
_cell.length_a   1.000
_cell.length_b   1.000
_cell.length_c   1.000
_cell.angle_alpha   90.00
_cell.angle_beta   90.00
_cell.angle_gamma   90.00
#
_symmetry.space_group_name_H-M   'P 1'
#
loop_
_entity.id
_entity.type
_entity.pdbx_description
1 polymer ?
#
loop_
_entity_poly.entity_id
_entity_poly.type
_entity_poly.pdbx_seq_one_letter_code
_entity_poly.pdbx_strand_id
1 'polypeptide(L)'
;MKIGILGAGGIAVQMAKTVAGMKDVENYAVAARSFERAQAFAEKYGFSKAYGSYEEMLADPQVDLVYIATPHSHHYLHAKMCLEAGKNVLCEKAFTVNADQARKLFALAKEKDLLITEAIWTRYMPSRKMIDDIISSGVIGEVTAVIANLNYAISEVERIRKPELAGGALLDVGVYTINFASMVLGDKLKDVQATAIFREGVDMLDTIAMVFEGDRMATLQCGAREISDRMGSIFGTKGYIQVQNINNPEKITVFDKEHKEVAAYMPPAQITGYEYEVEACARAIAQGEKECLEMPHDETVRVMGIMDGIRKSWGYEIPLYE
;
A
#
# COMPACT_ATOMS: atom_id res chain seq x y z
N MET A 1 -17.68 0.54 13.84
CA MET A 1 -17.30 1.54 12.81
C MET A 1 -18.00 1.19 11.50
N LYS A 2 -18.60 2.16 10.83
CA LYS A 2 -19.31 1.98 9.55
C LYS A 2 -18.39 2.43 8.40
N ILE A 3 -18.03 1.49 7.51
CA ILE A 3 -17.16 1.79 6.38
C ILE A 3 -18.00 2.06 5.12
N GLY A 4 -17.64 3.12 4.39
CA GLY A 4 -18.10 3.39 3.04
C GLY A 4 -17.02 3.05 2.02
N ILE A 5 -17.37 2.33 0.95
CA ILE A 5 -16.42 2.02 -0.12
C ILE A 5 -16.71 2.89 -1.34
N LEU A 6 -15.71 3.65 -1.78
CA LEU A 6 -15.75 4.49 -2.96
C LEU A 6 -15.12 3.75 -4.14
N GLY A 7 -15.98 3.25 -5.03
CA GLY A 7 -15.61 2.36 -6.13
C GLY A 7 -16.07 0.91 -5.90
N ALA A 8 -16.42 0.20 -6.96
CA ALA A 8 -16.89 -1.19 -6.93
C ALA A 8 -16.02 -2.09 -7.83
N GLY A 9 -14.69 -1.99 -7.65
CA GLY A 9 -13.67 -2.74 -8.38
C GLY A 9 -13.19 -3.99 -7.65
N GLY A 10 -12.12 -4.62 -8.17
CA GLY A 10 -11.57 -5.86 -7.61
C GLY A 10 -11.09 -5.71 -6.17
N ILE A 11 -10.38 -4.61 -5.84
CA ILE A 11 -9.90 -4.39 -4.48
C ILE A 11 -11.06 -4.06 -3.50
N ALA A 12 -12.12 -3.39 -3.97
CA ALA A 12 -13.33 -3.19 -3.20
C ALA A 12 -13.98 -4.52 -2.79
N VAL A 13 -13.92 -5.55 -3.66
CA VAL A 13 -14.40 -6.90 -3.33
C VAL A 13 -13.58 -7.53 -2.19
N GLN A 14 -12.25 -7.35 -2.20
CA GLN A 14 -11.40 -7.86 -1.11
C GLN A 14 -11.71 -7.16 0.21
N MET A 15 -11.79 -5.83 0.20
CA MET A 15 -12.15 -5.06 1.40
C MET A 15 -13.53 -5.45 1.93
N ALA A 16 -14.54 -5.60 1.06
CA ALA A 16 -15.88 -6.01 1.46
C ALA A 16 -15.89 -7.40 2.14
N LYS A 17 -15.11 -8.36 1.63
CA LYS A 17 -14.95 -9.69 2.25
C LYS A 17 -14.21 -9.62 3.58
N THR A 18 -13.20 -8.76 3.67
CA THR A 18 -12.45 -8.52 4.91
C THR A 18 -13.39 -8.02 6.00
N VAL A 19 -14.09 -6.94 5.73
CA VAL A 19 -15.01 -6.30 6.69
C VAL A 19 -16.13 -7.25 7.09
N ALA A 20 -16.66 -8.06 6.18
CA ALA A 20 -17.66 -9.09 6.51
C ALA A 20 -17.16 -10.13 7.53
N GLY A 21 -15.85 -10.33 7.65
CA GLY A 21 -15.23 -11.21 8.66
C GLY A 21 -14.88 -10.51 9.98
N MET A 22 -14.96 -9.17 10.04
CA MET A 22 -14.66 -8.37 11.23
C MET A 22 -15.87 -8.25 12.16
N LYS A 23 -15.64 -8.10 13.48
CA LYS A 23 -16.74 -8.02 14.46
C LYS A 23 -17.27 -6.61 14.67
N ASP A 24 -16.36 -5.62 14.67
CA ASP A 24 -16.65 -4.26 15.11
C ASP A 24 -16.69 -3.24 13.95
N VAL A 25 -16.70 -3.75 12.71
CA VAL A 25 -16.74 -2.97 11.49
C VAL A 25 -17.86 -3.49 10.58
N GLU A 26 -18.62 -2.59 9.99
CA GLU A 26 -19.80 -2.89 9.16
C GLU A 26 -19.56 -2.44 7.71
N ASN A 27 -19.84 -3.31 6.73
CA ASN A 27 -20.06 -2.95 5.33
C ASN A 27 -21.31 -2.08 5.22
N TYR A 28 -21.15 -0.77 5.43
CA TYR A 28 -22.31 0.11 5.56
C TYR A 28 -22.77 0.70 4.23
N ALA A 29 -21.85 1.30 3.46
CA ALA A 29 -22.21 1.98 2.22
C ALA A 29 -21.23 1.66 1.09
N VAL A 30 -21.73 1.59 -0.14
CA VAL A 30 -20.91 1.54 -1.35
C VAL A 30 -21.41 2.54 -2.36
N ALA A 31 -20.49 3.26 -3.01
CA ALA A 31 -20.80 4.18 -4.09
C ALA A 31 -20.05 3.80 -5.37
N ALA A 32 -20.75 3.91 -6.50
CA ALA A 32 -20.19 3.76 -7.83
C ALA A 32 -20.80 4.80 -8.79
N ARG A 33 -20.16 5.02 -9.95
CA ARG A 33 -20.65 5.94 -11.01
C ARG A 33 -21.99 5.50 -11.64
N SER A 34 -22.48 4.30 -11.35
CA SER A 34 -23.78 3.78 -11.73
C SER A 34 -24.43 3.20 -10.48
N PHE A 35 -25.68 3.62 -10.22
CA PHE A 35 -26.46 3.11 -9.09
C PHE A 35 -26.68 1.60 -9.18
N GLU A 36 -26.98 1.09 -10.38
CA GLU A 36 -27.22 -0.34 -10.59
C GLU A 36 -25.97 -1.17 -10.22
N ARG A 37 -24.77 -0.63 -10.53
CA ARG A 37 -23.51 -1.28 -10.16
C ARG A 37 -23.26 -1.24 -8.65
N ALA A 38 -23.57 -0.11 -8.01
CA ALA A 38 -23.47 0.02 -6.55
C ALA A 38 -24.46 -0.90 -5.85
N GLN A 39 -25.70 -0.96 -6.33
CA GLN A 39 -26.77 -1.81 -5.79
C GLN A 39 -26.41 -3.30 -5.91
N ALA A 40 -26.02 -3.76 -7.09
CA ALA A 40 -25.59 -5.15 -7.30
C ALA A 40 -24.39 -5.55 -6.40
N PHE A 41 -23.46 -4.61 -6.18
CA PHE A 41 -22.35 -4.82 -5.27
C PHE A 41 -22.82 -4.90 -3.81
N ALA A 42 -23.70 -3.99 -3.40
CA ALA A 42 -24.27 -3.97 -2.05
C ALA A 42 -25.04 -5.25 -1.71
N GLU A 43 -25.91 -5.69 -2.61
CA GLU A 43 -26.66 -6.94 -2.45
C GLU A 43 -25.74 -8.16 -2.34
N LYS A 44 -24.69 -8.21 -3.17
CA LYS A 44 -23.76 -9.35 -3.19
C LYS A 44 -22.86 -9.44 -1.98
N TYR A 45 -22.45 -8.31 -1.41
CA TYR A 45 -21.45 -8.26 -0.32
C TYR A 45 -22.01 -7.75 1.01
N GLY A 46 -23.34 -7.60 1.11
CA GLY A 46 -24.03 -7.31 2.37
C GLY A 46 -23.88 -5.87 2.86
N PHE A 47 -23.86 -4.89 1.95
CA PHE A 47 -23.89 -3.48 2.33
C PHE A 47 -25.30 -3.03 2.66
N SER A 48 -25.42 -2.18 3.68
CA SER A 48 -26.70 -1.62 4.12
C SER A 48 -27.25 -0.57 3.14
N LYS A 49 -26.36 0.11 2.39
CA LYS A 49 -26.72 1.18 1.45
C LYS A 49 -25.89 1.14 0.16
N ALA A 50 -26.52 1.55 -0.94
CA ALA A 50 -25.88 1.77 -2.24
C ALA A 50 -26.19 3.18 -2.74
N TYR A 51 -25.19 3.82 -3.36
CA TYR A 51 -25.28 5.18 -3.89
C TYR A 51 -24.82 5.24 -5.35
N GLY A 52 -25.52 6.01 -6.17
CA GLY A 52 -25.22 6.23 -7.59
C GLY A 52 -24.16 7.31 -7.84
N SER A 53 -23.83 8.09 -6.79
CA SER A 53 -22.75 9.08 -6.83
C SER A 53 -21.92 9.03 -5.55
N TYR A 54 -20.71 9.55 -5.63
CA TYR A 54 -19.81 9.62 -4.48
C TYR A 54 -20.29 10.68 -3.48
N GLU A 55 -20.80 11.80 -3.99
CA GLU A 55 -21.32 12.92 -3.22
C GLU A 55 -22.50 12.49 -2.34
N GLU A 56 -23.44 11.68 -2.87
CA GLU A 56 -24.55 11.15 -2.08
C GLU A 56 -24.09 10.28 -0.91
N MET A 57 -23.10 9.40 -1.13
CA MET A 57 -22.53 8.59 -0.05
C MET A 57 -21.81 9.46 0.99
N LEU A 58 -21.06 10.46 0.53
CA LEU A 58 -20.32 11.35 1.42
C LEU A 58 -21.24 12.26 2.26
N ALA A 59 -22.45 12.57 1.77
CA ALA A 59 -23.47 13.30 2.52
C ALA A 59 -24.12 12.46 3.64
N ASP A 60 -23.92 11.13 3.65
CA ASP A 60 -24.46 10.27 4.72
C ASP A 60 -23.64 10.43 6.00
N PRO A 61 -24.23 10.96 7.10
CA PRO A 61 -23.53 11.20 8.35
C PRO A 61 -23.10 9.91 9.08
N GLN A 62 -23.64 8.76 8.69
CA GLN A 62 -23.34 7.48 9.33
C GLN A 62 -22.08 6.79 8.77
N VAL A 63 -21.44 7.31 7.71
CA VAL A 63 -20.17 6.81 7.19
C VAL A 63 -19.04 7.38 8.06
N ASP A 64 -18.38 6.52 8.82
CA ASP A 64 -17.29 6.88 9.74
C ASP A 64 -15.93 6.94 9.02
N LEU A 65 -15.67 6.00 8.10
CA LEU A 65 -14.43 5.87 7.33
C LEU A 65 -14.78 5.58 5.87
N VAL A 66 -14.12 6.27 4.94
CA VAL A 66 -14.23 6.00 3.50
C VAL A 66 -12.97 5.27 3.03
N TYR A 67 -13.17 4.08 2.47
CA TYR A 67 -12.14 3.34 1.75
C TYR A 67 -12.18 3.69 0.27
N ILE A 68 -11.10 4.26 -0.26
CA ILE A 68 -10.99 4.66 -1.66
C ILE A 68 -10.39 3.52 -2.47
N ALA A 69 -11.19 2.93 -3.36
CA ALA A 69 -10.89 1.75 -4.17
C ALA A 69 -10.94 2.05 -5.68
N THR A 70 -10.53 3.25 -6.07
CA THR A 70 -10.52 3.71 -7.47
C THR A 70 -9.13 3.57 -8.09
N PRO A 71 -8.91 3.83 -9.42
CA PRO A 71 -7.58 3.85 -10.01
C PRO A 71 -6.68 4.96 -9.43
N HIS A 72 -5.37 4.76 -9.44
CA HIS A 72 -4.37 5.66 -8.86
C HIS A 72 -4.55 7.13 -9.26
N SER A 73 -4.84 7.39 -10.55
CA SER A 73 -5.04 8.75 -11.09
C SER A 73 -6.18 9.52 -10.42
N HIS A 74 -7.11 8.84 -9.75
CA HIS A 74 -8.28 9.43 -9.13
C HIS A 74 -8.16 9.57 -7.60
N HIS A 75 -7.15 8.97 -6.98
CA HIS A 75 -7.02 8.95 -5.52
C HIS A 75 -6.98 10.35 -4.92
N TYR A 76 -6.19 11.24 -5.50
CA TYR A 76 -6.08 12.62 -5.02
C TYR A 76 -7.42 13.33 -4.98
N LEU A 77 -8.16 13.33 -6.10
CA LEU A 77 -9.45 14.02 -6.21
C LEU A 77 -10.50 13.40 -5.27
N HIS A 78 -10.55 12.08 -5.20
CA HIS A 78 -11.51 11.40 -4.35
C HIS A 78 -11.19 11.57 -2.85
N ALA A 79 -9.91 11.52 -2.47
CA ALA A 79 -9.50 11.76 -1.09
C ALA A 79 -9.78 13.20 -0.67
N LYS A 80 -9.49 14.18 -1.55
CA LYS A 80 -9.84 15.59 -1.34
C LYS A 80 -11.34 15.77 -1.11
N MET A 81 -12.17 15.18 -1.98
CA MET A 81 -13.64 15.24 -1.87
C MET A 81 -14.14 14.64 -0.55
N CYS A 82 -13.57 13.50 -0.12
CA CYS A 82 -13.91 12.88 1.17
C CYS A 82 -13.56 13.80 2.36
N LEU A 83 -12.35 14.38 2.36
CA LEU A 83 -11.91 15.29 3.42
C LEU A 83 -12.77 16.59 3.45
N GLU A 84 -13.11 17.16 2.29
CA GLU A 84 -13.99 18.33 2.19
C GLU A 84 -15.40 18.03 2.70
N ALA A 85 -15.88 16.79 2.57
CA ALA A 85 -17.14 16.30 3.13
C ALA A 85 -17.06 15.89 4.62
N GLY A 86 -15.90 16.09 5.27
CA GLY A 86 -15.73 15.78 6.70
C GLY A 86 -15.58 14.28 7.00
N LYS A 87 -15.06 13.48 6.06
CA LYS A 87 -14.90 12.04 6.22
C LYS A 87 -13.46 11.64 6.45
N ASN A 88 -13.23 10.70 7.38
CA ASN A 88 -11.95 9.99 7.52
C ASN A 88 -11.69 9.11 6.30
N VAL A 89 -10.41 8.92 5.94
CA VAL A 89 -10.03 8.28 4.67
C VAL A 89 -8.96 7.19 4.88
N LEU A 90 -9.23 6.02 4.34
CA LEU A 90 -8.25 4.98 4.04
C LEU A 90 -8.14 4.89 2.51
N CYS A 91 -7.03 5.33 1.94
CA CYS A 91 -6.85 5.41 0.49
C CYS A 91 -5.90 4.33 -0.02
N GLU A 92 -6.35 3.59 -1.04
CA GLU A 92 -5.52 2.58 -1.69
C GLU A 92 -4.16 3.12 -2.15
N LYS A 93 -3.20 2.20 -2.18
CA LYS A 93 -1.87 2.43 -2.73
C LYS A 93 -1.88 2.37 -4.28
N ALA A 94 -0.95 3.00 -4.98
CA ALA A 94 -0.13 4.09 -4.48
C ALA A 94 -1.02 5.26 -4.08
N PHE A 95 -0.69 5.88 -2.96
CA PHE A 95 -1.56 6.86 -2.30
C PHE A 95 -2.04 7.97 -3.24
N THR A 96 -1.14 8.51 -4.05
CA THR A 96 -1.38 9.53 -5.08
C THR A 96 -0.48 9.27 -6.29
N VAL A 97 -0.51 10.12 -7.31
CA VAL A 97 0.41 9.99 -8.44
C VAL A 97 1.77 10.66 -8.20
N ASN A 98 1.90 11.51 -7.19
CA ASN A 98 3.16 12.13 -6.78
C ASN A 98 3.13 12.61 -5.32
N ALA A 99 4.31 12.93 -4.77
CA ALA A 99 4.46 13.38 -3.39
C ALA A 99 3.82 14.76 -3.10
N ASP A 100 3.68 15.63 -4.10
CA ASP A 100 3.05 16.94 -3.92
C ASP A 100 1.56 16.80 -3.63
N GLN A 101 0.86 15.93 -4.36
CA GLN A 101 -0.53 15.60 -4.08
C GLN A 101 -0.71 14.99 -2.68
N ALA A 102 0.20 14.11 -2.25
CA ALA A 102 0.17 13.54 -0.90
C ALA A 102 0.29 14.64 0.18
N ARG A 103 1.26 15.56 0.03
CA ARG A 103 1.42 16.70 0.97
C ARG A 103 0.18 17.59 1.04
N LYS A 104 -0.46 17.87 -0.11
CA LYS A 104 -1.70 18.65 -0.16
C LYS A 104 -2.84 17.97 0.59
N LEU A 105 -3.00 16.65 0.44
CA LEU A 105 -4.02 15.89 1.17
C LEU A 105 -3.77 15.88 2.67
N PHE A 106 -2.54 15.67 3.11
CA PHE A 106 -2.21 15.68 4.53
C PHE A 106 -2.38 17.07 5.17
N ALA A 107 -2.06 18.13 4.44
CA ALA A 107 -2.33 19.49 4.89
C ALA A 107 -3.84 19.75 5.05
N LEU A 108 -4.65 19.32 4.08
CA LEU A 108 -6.10 19.43 4.14
C LEU A 108 -6.70 18.58 5.28
N ALA A 109 -6.25 17.35 5.46
CA ALA A 109 -6.70 16.49 6.55
C ALA A 109 -6.40 17.11 7.93
N LYS A 110 -5.21 17.70 8.09
CA LYS A 110 -4.83 18.44 9.29
C LYS A 110 -5.74 19.67 9.53
N GLU A 111 -6.04 20.43 8.48
CA GLU A 111 -6.97 21.57 8.54
C GLU A 111 -8.37 21.15 8.99
N LYS A 112 -8.86 20.01 8.46
CA LYS A 112 -10.19 19.47 8.73
C LYS A 112 -10.28 18.66 10.01
N ASP A 113 -9.17 18.43 10.68
CA ASP A 113 -9.07 17.58 11.88
C ASP A 113 -9.52 16.13 11.64
N LEU A 114 -9.17 15.55 10.48
CA LEU A 114 -9.57 14.22 10.03
C LEU A 114 -8.40 13.26 9.92
N LEU A 115 -8.67 11.96 10.09
CA LEU A 115 -7.75 10.89 9.74
C LEU A 115 -7.67 10.72 8.22
N ILE A 116 -6.46 10.62 7.69
CA ILE A 116 -6.19 10.05 6.38
C ILE A 116 -4.93 9.18 6.43
N THR A 117 -4.96 8.02 5.79
CA THR A 117 -3.80 7.12 5.72
C THR A 117 -3.77 6.34 4.42
N GLU A 118 -2.58 5.89 4.03
CA GLU A 118 -2.36 5.03 2.87
C GLU A 118 -2.60 3.56 3.21
N ALA A 119 -3.37 2.86 2.38
CA ALA A 119 -3.64 1.43 2.48
C ALA A 119 -2.50 0.58 1.89
N ILE A 120 -1.28 0.78 2.37
CA ILE A 120 -0.13 -0.10 2.08
C ILE A 120 -0.11 -1.24 3.11
N TRP A 121 -1.05 -2.16 2.97
CA TRP A 121 -1.43 -3.19 3.93
C TRP A 121 -0.28 -3.96 4.58
N THR A 122 0.83 -4.17 3.84
CA THR A 122 2.03 -4.89 4.32
C THR A 122 2.67 -4.23 5.54
N ARG A 123 2.48 -2.93 5.76
CA ARG A 123 3.00 -2.22 6.93
C ARG A 123 2.20 -2.47 8.20
N TYR A 124 0.92 -2.77 8.05
CA TYR A 124 0.00 -3.01 9.16
C TYR A 124 0.00 -4.46 9.65
N MET A 125 0.54 -5.38 8.86
CA MET A 125 0.53 -6.82 9.18
C MET A 125 1.41 -7.17 10.38
N PRO A 126 1.02 -8.16 11.20
CA PRO A 126 1.84 -8.70 12.28
C PRO A 126 3.23 -9.18 11.84
N SER A 127 3.34 -9.67 10.60
CA SER A 127 4.60 -10.09 9.99
C SER A 127 5.65 -8.97 9.97
N ARG A 128 5.23 -7.70 9.88
CA ARG A 128 6.14 -6.55 9.97
C ARG A 128 6.85 -6.53 11.32
N LYS A 129 6.07 -6.59 12.40
CA LYS A 129 6.64 -6.63 13.76
C LYS A 129 7.51 -7.87 13.99
N MET A 130 7.12 -9.03 13.46
CA MET A 130 7.92 -10.26 13.56
C MET A 130 9.29 -10.09 12.92
N ILE A 131 9.38 -9.46 11.74
CA ILE A 131 10.66 -9.17 11.08
C ILE A 131 11.50 -8.22 11.94
N ASP A 132 10.90 -7.16 12.49
CA ASP A 132 11.58 -6.20 13.36
C ASP A 132 12.12 -6.86 14.64
N ASP A 133 11.33 -7.73 15.26
CA ASP A 133 11.74 -8.47 16.46
C ASP A 133 12.92 -9.41 16.17
N ILE A 134 12.91 -10.10 15.02
CA ILE A 134 14.02 -10.97 14.58
C ILE A 134 15.30 -10.14 14.33
N ILE A 135 15.21 -9.02 13.62
CA ILE A 135 16.35 -8.12 13.38
C ILE A 135 16.88 -7.60 14.71
N SER A 136 16.00 -7.10 15.58
CA SER A 136 16.35 -6.53 16.88
C SER A 136 16.97 -7.54 17.84
N SER A 137 16.70 -8.83 17.67
CA SER A 137 17.33 -9.90 18.47
C SER A 137 18.83 -10.04 18.20
N GLY A 138 19.31 -9.46 17.09
CA GLY A 138 20.71 -9.54 16.67
C GLY A 138 21.12 -10.91 16.13
N VAL A 139 20.18 -11.83 15.88
CA VAL A 139 20.47 -13.20 15.41
C VAL A 139 21.20 -13.22 14.07
N ILE A 140 20.93 -12.27 13.16
CA ILE A 140 21.62 -12.13 11.88
C ILE A 140 22.78 -11.08 11.94
N GLY A 141 23.04 -10.48 13.09
CA GLY A 141 24.00 -9.41 13.24
C GLY A 141 23.51 -8.08 12.68
N GLU A 142 24.43 -7.24 12.21
CA GLU A 142 24.11 -5.97 11.58
C GLU A 142 23.54 -6.18 10.18
N VAL A 143 22.40 -5.56 9.87
CA VAL A 143 21.79 -5.64 8.53
C VAL A 143 22.56 -4.74 7.57
N THR A 144 23.00 -5.32 6.45
CA THR A 144 23.79 -4.63 5.42
C THR A 144 23.09 -4.51 4.08
N ALA A 145 22.25 -5.48 3.73
CA ALA A 145 21.58 -5.46 2.43
C ALA A 145 20.17 -6.08 2.45
N VAL A 146 19.37 -5.66 1.47
CA VAL A 146 18.04 -6.22 1.18
C VAL A 146 17.93 -6.54 -0.30
N ILE A 147 17.42 -7.71 -0.64
CA ILE A 147 16.97 -8.04 -2.01
C ILE A 147 15.50 -8.40 -1.94
N ALA A 148 14.69 -7.82 -2.82
CA ALA A 148 13.28 -8.16 -2.90
C ALA A 148 12.74 -8.09 -4.33
N ASN A 149 11.77 -8.94 -4.62
CA ASN A 149 11.05 -8.87 -5.89
C ASN A 149 9.55 -9.04 -5.69
N LEU A 150 8.77 -8.41 -6.58
CA LEU A 150 7.33 -8.57 -6.63
C LEU A 150 6.83 -8.44 -8.06
N ASN A 151 6.47 -9.55 -8.69
CA ASN A 151 5.97 -9.55 -10.05
C ASN A 151 4.65 -10.31 -10.12
N TYR A 152 3.71 -9.75 -10.86
CA TYR A 152 2.40 -10.35 -11.17
C TYR A 152 2.11 -10.26 -12.67
N ALA A 153 1.62 -11.33 -13.28
CA ALA A 153 1.17 -11.32 -14.68
C ALA A 153 -0.20 -10.61 -14.78
N ILE A 154 -0.19 -9.28 -14.70
CA ILE A 154 -1.37 -8.39 -14.70
C ILE A 154 -1.33 -7.37 -15.85
N SER A 155 -0.48 -7.55 -16.83
CA SER A 155 -0.34 -6.62 -17.98
C SER A 155 -1.62 -6.42 -18.78
N GLU A 156 -2.57 -7.36 -18.73
CA GLU A 156 -3.86 -7.23 -19.40
C GLU A 156 -4.90 -6.43 -18.62
N VAL A 157 -4.60 -6.06 -17.38
CA VAL A 157 -5.51 -5.23 -16.55
C VAL A 157 -5.47 -3.79 -17.06
N GLU A 158 -6.62 -3.24 -17.43
CA GLU A 158 -6.75 -1.92 -18.04
C GLU A 158 -6.02 -0.82 -17.28
N ARG A 159 -6.19 -0.75 -15.95
CA ARG A 159 -5.56 0.27 -15.09
C ARG A 159 -4.02 0.19 -15.05
N ILE A 160 -3.45 -0.97 -15.41
CA ILE A 160 -1.98 -1.16 -15.47
C ILE A 160 -1.41 -0.65 -16.79
N ARG A 161 -2.16 -0.80 -17.89
CA ARG A 161 -1.71 -0.46 -19.24
C ARG A 161 -1.89 1.01 -19.59
N LYS A 162 -2.76 1.73 -18.90
CA LYS A 162 -3.19 3.08 -19.29
C LYS A 162 -2.43 4.16 -18.53
N PRO A 163 -1.61 4.99 -19.21
CA PRO A 163 -0.95 6.14 -18.58
C PRO A 163 -1.93 7.11 -17.90
N GLU A 164 -3.12 7.32 -18.52
CA GLU A 164 -4.18 8.17 -17.97
C GLU A 164 -4.80 7.62 -16.67
N LEU A 165 -4.62 6.35 -16.37
CA LEU A 165 -5.03 5.76 -15.08
C LEU A 165 -3.88 5.68 -14.06
N ALA A 166 -2.73 6.31 -14.39
CA ALA A 166 -1.49 6.20 -13.64
C ALA A 166 -1.06 4.73 -13.50
N GLY A 167 -1.07 4.01 -14.63
CA GLY A 167 -0.65 2.62 -14.72
C GLY A 167 0.86 2.46 -14.56
N GLY A 168 1.33 1.23 -14.74
CA GLY A 168 2.73 0.88 -14.63
C GLY A 168 3.06 0.03 -13.40
N ALA A 169 4.20 -0.62 -13.45
CA ALA A 169 4.67 -1.53 -12.41
C ALA A 169 5.15 -0.78 -11.17
N LEU A 170 5.81 0.36 -11.32
CA LEU A 170 6.38 1.11 -10.21
C LEU A 170 5.32 1.50 -9.16
N LEU A 171 4.21 2.11 -9.61
CA LEU A 171 3.14 2.50 -8.70
C LEU A 171 2.33 1.32 -8.19
N ASP A 172 2.09 0.29 -9.02
CA ASP A 172 1.20 -0.81 -8.61
C ASP A 172 1.89 -1.86 -7.73
N VAL A 173 3.10 -2.26 -8.07
CA VAL A 173 3.85 -3.32 -7.36
C VAL A 173 5.21 -2.86 -6.82
N GLY A 174 5.86 -1.89 -7.45
CA GLY A 174 7.11 -1.31 -7.01
C GLY A 174 7.02 -0.63 -5.64
N VAL A 175 5.89 0.00 -5.36
CA VAL A 175 5.60 0.60 -4.05
C VAL A 175 5.79 -0.39 -2.90
N TYR A 176 5.49 -1.68 -3.08
CA TYR A 176 5.69 -2.72 -2.07
C TYR A 176 7.16 -3.07 -1.85
N THR A 177 7.94 -3.20 -2.94
CA THR A 177 9.38 -3.51 -2.82
C THR A 177 10.15 -2.36 -2.19
N ILE A 178 9.80 -1.10 -2.53
CA ILE A 178 10.37 0.10 -1.92
C ILE A 178 9.99 0.17 -0.43
N ASN A 179 8.73 -0.09 -0.08
CA ASN A 179 8.29 -0.16 1.30
C ASN A 179 9.03 -1.27 2.07
N PHE A 180 9.18 -2.47 1.50
CA PHE A 180 9.91 -3.56 2.15
C PHE A 180 11.36 -3.17 2.48
N ALA A 181 12.09 -2.58 1.52
CA ALA A 181 13.44 -2.10 1.75
C ALA A 181 13.49 -0.99 2.83
N SER A 182 12.58 -0.03 2.75
CA SER A 182 12.50 1.11 3.67
C SER A 182 12.16 0.69 5.09
N MET A 183 11.25 -0.27 5.26
CA MET A 183 10.92 -0.84 6.56
C MET A 183 12.12 -1.48 7.26
N VAL A 184 13.05 -2.05 6.50
CA VAL A 184 14.24 -2.75 7.02
C VAL A 184 15.44 -1.82 7.18
N LEU A 185 15.70 -0.96 6.18
CA LEU A 185 16.89 -0.13 6.11
C LEU A 185 16.69 1.29 6.63
N GLY A 186 15.44 1.68 6.92
CA GLY A 186 15.10 2.99 7.46
C GLY A 186 14.90 4.08 6.40
N ASP A 187 14.92 5.33 6.85
CA ASP A 187 14.50 6.51 6.08
C ASP A 187 15.68 7.29 5.44
N LYS A 188 16.91 7.01 5.83
CA LYS A 188 18.10 7.78 5.41
C LYS A 188 18.65 7.30 4.08
N LEU A 189 17.91 7.56 3.01
CA LEU A 189 18.31 7.26 1.65
C LEU A 189 19.34 8.27 1.13
N LYS A 190 20.44 7.77 0.52
CA LYS A 190 21.50 8.58 -0.09
C LYS A 190 21.39 8.68 -1.60
N ASP A 191 21.06 7.55 -2.26
CA ASP A 191 21.00 7.47 -3.71
C ASP A 191 20.00 6.43 -4.18
N VAL A 192 19.39 6.66 -5.34
CA VAL A 192 18.49 5.72 -6.03
C VAL A 192 18.81 5.72 -7.51
N GLN A 193 19.02 4.53 -8.04
CA GLN A 193 19.21 4.29 -9.48
C GLN A 193 18.18 3.26 -9.94
N ALA A 194 17.56 3.49 -11.09
CA ALA A 194 16.55 2.57 -11.62
C ALA A 194 16.56 2.52 -13.14
N THR A 195 16.22 1.35 -13.66
CA THR A 195 15.97 1.12 -15.09
C THR A 195 14.62 0.48 -15.27
N ALA A 196 13.95 0.77 -16.39
CA ALA A 196 12.63 0.24 -16.69
C ALA A 196 12.51 -0.23 -18.15
N ILE A 197 11.65 -1.22 -18.36
CA ILE A 197 11.15 -1.61 -19.67
C ILE A 197 9.75 -1.03 -19.85
N PHE A 198 9.60 -0.10 -20.79
CA PHE A 198 8.32 0.53 -21.10
C PHE A 198 7.54 -0.23 -22.18
N ARG A 199 6.22 -0.27 -22.02
CA ARG A 199 5.25 -0.74 -23.01
C ARG A 199 4.02 0.15 -22.99
N GLU A 200 3.51 0.52 -24.14
CA GLU A 200 2.28 1.34 -24.27
C GLU A 200 2.30 2.63 -23.43
N GLY A 201 3.51 3.20 -23.18
CA GLY A 201 3.66 4.44 -22.43
C GLY A 201 3.73 4.29 -20.91
N VAL A 202 3.77 3.07 -20.38
CA VAL A 202 3.95 2.79 -18.92
C VAL A 202 5.12 1.83 -18.71
N ASP A 203 5.72 1.89 -17.52
CA ASP A 203 6.73 0.94 -17.06
C ASP A 203 6.10 -0.42 -16.76
N MET A 204 6.74 -1.51 -17.20
CA MET A 204 6.20 -2.86 -17.05
C MET A 204 7.15 -3.82 -16.32
N LEU A 205 8.42 -3.47 -16.22
CA LEU A 205 9.43 -4.22 -15.46
C LEU A 205 10.53 -3.25 -15.05
N ASP A 206 10.78 -3.15 -13.75
CA ASP A 206 11.73 -2.21 -13.19
C ASP A 206 12.77 -2.93 -12.34
N THR A 207 13.99 -2.41 -12.36
CA THR A 207 15.05 -2.77 -11.42
C THR A 207 15.51 -1.50 -10.72
N ILE A 208 15.56 -1.53 -9.39
CA ILE A 208 15.86 -0.38 -8.54
C ILE A 208 16.99 -0.74 -7.59
N ALA A 209 18.04 0.08 -7.55
CA ALA A 209 19.10 0.02 -6.56
C ALA A 209 19.01 1.24 -5.64
N MET A 210 19.01 1.01 -4.33
CA MET A 210 18.91 2.04 -3.29
C MET A 210 20.09 1.98 -2.35
N VAL A 211 20.72 3.12 -2.09
CA VAL A 211 21.85 3.24 -1.14
C VAL A 211 21.38 4.05 0.06
N PHE A 212 21.58 3.50 1.27
CA PHE A 212 21.20 4.11 2.54
C PHE A 212 22.46 4.53 3.34
N GLU A 213 22.28 5.38 4.36
CA GLU A 213 23.33 5.65 5.33
C GLU A 213 23.76 4.38 6.07
N GLY A 214 25.02 4.36 6.56
CA GLY A 214 25.60 3.19 7.26
C GLY A 214 25.96 2.05 6.31
N ASP A 215 26.35 2.35 5.06
CA ASP A 215 26.84 1.40 4.06
C ASP A 215 25.89 0.25 3.78
N ARG A 216 24.58 0.59 3.69
CA ARG A 216 23.49 -0.37 3.45
C ARG A 216 22.88 -0.16 2.08
N MET A 217 22.42 -1.24 1.47
CA MET A 217 21.92 -1.23 0.09
C MET A 217 20.70 -2.11 -0.10
N ALA A 218 19.80 -1.74 -1.01
CA ALA A 218 18.75 -2.60 -1.49
C ALA A 218 18.81 -2.78 -3.01
N THR A 219 18.48 -3.99 -3.49
CA THR A 219 18.24 -4.30 -4.90
C THR A 219 16.83 -4.84 -5.04
N LEU A 220 16.02 -4.17 -5.83
CA LEU A 220 14.61 -4.45 -5.95
C LEU A 220 14.23 -4.70 -7.41
N GLN A 221 13.27 -5.60 -7.62
CA GLN A 221 12.66 -5.81 -8.93
C GLN A 221 11.14 -5.82 -8.76
N CYS A 222 10.43 -5.15 -9.67
CA CYS A 222 8.98 -5.20 -9.74
C CYS A 222 8.52 -5.26 -11.20
N GLY A 223 7.44 -5.99 -11.46
CA GLY A 223 6.96 -6.16 -12.82
C GLY A 223 5.48 -6.55 -12.91
N ALA A 224 4.87 -6.16 -14.04
CA ALA A 224 3.45 -6.40 -14.32
C ALA A 224 3.21 -7.50 -15.37
N ARG A 225 4.27 -8.12 -15.92
CA ARG A 225 4.19 -9.12 -17.00
C ARG A 225 4.62 -10.51 -16.59
N GLU A 226 5.48 -10.61 -15.61
CA GLU A 226 6.12 -11.84 -15.17
C GLU A 226 5.49 -12.32 -13.86
N ILE A 227 5.68 -13.60 -13.57
CA ILE A 227 5.44 -14.19 -12.25
C ILE A 227 6.80 -14.37 -11.58
N SER A 228 6.92 -14.01 -10.31
CA SER A 228 8.12 -14.26 -9.50
C SER A 228 7.82 -15.05 -8.25
N ASP A 229 8.87 -15.42 -7.50
CA ASP A 229 8.74 -16.05 -6.18
C ASP A 229 8.28 -15.07 -5.09
N ARG A 230 8.26 -13.77 -5.38
CA ARG A 230 7.86 -12.68 -4.46
C ARG A 230 8.67 -12.67 -3.16
N MET A 231 9.93 -13.13 -3.24
CA MET A 231 10.81 -13.31 -2.10
C MET A 231 11.44 -11.99 -1.65
N GLY A 232 11.57 -11.82 -0.33
CA GLY A 232 12.43 -10.83 0.29
C GLY A 232 13.56 -11.50 1.06
N SER A 233 14.80 -11.02 0.90
CA SER A 233 15.96 -11.48 1.65
C SER A 233 16.62 -10.30 2.36
N ILE A 234 16.85 -10.45 3.66
CA ILE A 234 17.50 -9.46 4.52
C ILE A 234 18.82 -10.04 4.98
N PHE A 235 19.93 -9.45 4.56
CA PHE A 235 21.27 -9.95 4.82
C PHE A 235 21.94 -9.21 5.97
N GLY A 236 22.49 -9.97 6.89
CA GLY A 236 23.26 -9.46 8.01
C GLY A 236 24.65 -10.09 8.12
N THR A 237 25.48 -9.55 9.02
CA THR A 237 26.87 -9.97 9.19
C THR A 237 27.06 -11.35 9.83
N LYS A 238 25.99 -11.95 10.40
CA LYS A 238 26.02 -13.26 11.06
C LYS A 238 25.03 -14.28 10.46
N GLY A 239 24.20 -13.86 9.50
CA GLY A 239 23.20 -14.70 8.90
C GLY A 239 22.24 -13.87 8.03
N TYR A 240 21.11 -14.46 7.66
CA TYR A 240 20.13 -13.77 6.84
C TYR A 240 18.71 -14.26 7.13
N ILE A 241 17.73 -13.43 6.74
CA ILE A 241 16.29 -13.76 6.82
C ILE A 241 15.75 -13.90 5.40
N GLN A 242 14.93 -14.91 5.16
CA GLN A 242 14.10 -15.03 3.97
C GLN A 242 12.62 -14.85 4.34
N VAL A 243 11.95 -13.94 3.63
CA VAL A 243 10.52 -13.66 3.76
C VAL A 243 9.84 -14.17 2.51
N GLN A 244 9.11 -15.26 2.61
CA GLN A 244 8.33 -15.81 1.53
C GLN A 244 7.11 -14.91 1.29
N ASN A 245 6.99 -14.39 0.06
CA ASN A 245 5.93 -13.49 -0.36
C ASN A 245 5.88 -12.17 0.44
N ILE A 246 6.70 -11.18 0.02
CA ILE A 246 6.77 -9.86 0.69
C ILE A 246 5.44 -9.10 0.70
N ASN A 247 4.52 -9.43 -0.20
CA ASN A 247 3.21 -8.79 -0.27
C ASN A 247 2.21 -9.34 0.76
N ASN A 248 2.33 -10.61 1.11
CA ASN A 248 1.57 -11.24 2.19
C ASN A 248 2.42 -12.38 2.78
N PRO A 249 3.30 -12.10 3.75
CA PRO A 249 4.26 -13.07 4.24
C PRO A 249 3.63 -14.36 4.71
N GLU A 250 4.11 -15.48 4.17
CA GLU A 250 3.62 -16.83 4.44
C GLU A 250 4.53 -17.57 5.42
N LYS A 251 5.85 -17.34 5.30
CA LYS A 251 6.89 -17.90 6.17
C LYS A 251 8.07 -16.93 6.25
N ILE A 252 8.64 -16.80 7.45
CA ILE A 252 9.88 -16.04 7.71
C ILE A 252 10.89 -17.04 8.24
N THR A 253 12.00 -17.24 7.50
CA THR A 253 13.03 -18.22 7.84
C THR A 253 14.34 -17.50 8.13
N VAL A 254 15.01 -17.89 9.21
CA VAL A 254 16.32 -17.36 9.63
C VAL A 254 17.39 -18.40 9.37
N PHE A 255 18.47 -17.96 8.75
CA PHE A 255 19.64 -18.79 8.44
C PHE A 255 20.89 -18.20 9.10
N ASP A 256 21.78 -19.05 9.58
CA ASP A 256 23.10 -18.67 10.05
C ASP A 256 24.11 -18.47 8.89
N LYS A 257 25.36 -18.17 9.23
CA LYS A 257 26.46 -17.96 8.24
C LYS A 257 26.89 -19.24 7.54
N GLU A 258 26.55 -20.42 8.05
CA GLU A 258 26.75 -21.73 7.42
C GLU A 258 25.56 -22.13 6.54
N HIS A 259 24.59 -21.23 6.31
CA HIS A 259 23.34 -21.47 5.55
C HIS A 259 22.42 -22.52 6.17
N LYS A 260 22.54 -22.78 7.46
CA LYS A 260 21.63 -23.66 8.19
C LYS A 260 20.42 -22.88 8.67
N GLU A 261 19.22 -23.43 8.46
CA GLU A 261 17.99 -22.91 9.05
C GLU A 261 18.07 -23.04 10.58
N VAL A 262 18.01 -21.90 11.29
CA VAL A 262 18.10 -21.84 12.76
C VAL A 262 16.75 -21.49 13.39
N ALA A 263 15.83 -20.88 12.64
CA ALA A 263 14.48 -20.60 13.08
C ALA A 263 13.54 -20.41 11.87
N ALA A 264 12.27 -20.73 12.06
CA ALA A 264 11.20 -20.38 11.11
C ALA A 264 9.96 -19.93 11.88
N TYR A 265 9.31 -18.92 11.33
CA TYR A 265 8.12 -18.29 11.91
C TYR A 265 7.02 -18.24 10.88
N MET A 266 5.79 -18.51 11.32
CA MET A 266 4.58 -18.38 10.52
C MET A 266 3.79 -17.18 11.05
N PRO A 267 3.38 -16.23 10.19
CA PRO A 267 2.43 -15.20 10.61
C PRO A 267 1.13 -15.80 11.15
N PRO A 268 0.44 -15.09 12.05
CA PRO A 268 -0.83 -15.57 12.59
C PRO A 268 -1.88 -15.72 11.49
N ALA A 269 -2.90 -16.54 11.76
CA ALA A 269 -4.06 -16.65 10.88
C ALA A 269 -4.75 -15.28 10.75
N GLN A 270 -5.18 -14.96 9.55
CA GLN A 270 -5.80 -13.67 9.19
C GLN A 270 -7.11 -13.90 8.41
N ILE A 271 -7.96 -12.86 8.35
CA ILE A 271 -9.16 -12.89 7.51
C ILE A 271 -8.72 -12.83 6.04
N THR A 272 -8.00 -11.78 5.69
CA THR A 272 -7.41 -11.58 4.35
C THR A 272 -6.05 -10.87 4.40
N GLY A 273 -5.73 -10.23 5.54
CA GLY A 273 -4.59 -9.35 5.76
C GLY A 273 -4.93 -7.85 5.68
N TYR A 274 -6.04 -7.47 5.05
CA TYR A 274 -6.51 -6.08 4.99
C TYR A 274 -7.21 -5.63 6.28
N GLU A 275 -7.62 -6.55 7.16
CA GLU A 275 -8.22 -6.21 8.45
C GLU A 275 -7.32 -5.34 9.32
N TYR A 276 -6.02 -5.53 9.26
CA TYR A 276 -5.07 -4.80 10.10
C TYR A 276 -5.03 -3.29 9.81
N GLU A 277 -5.17 -2.87 8.56
CA GLU A 277 -5.24 -1.44 8.22
C GLU A 277 -6.58 -0.83 8.63
N VAL A 278 -7.67 -1.59 8.56
CA VAL A 278 -8.99 -1.16 9.03
C VAL A 278 -9.01 -1.04 10.55
N GLU A 279 -8.42 -2.00 11.28
CA GLU A 279 -8.24 -1.95 12.74
C GLU A 279 -7.37 -0.77 13.18
N ALA A 280 -6.30 -0.49 12.44
CA ALA A 280 -5.44 0.67 12.68
C ALA A 280 -6.22 1.99 12.53
N CYS A 281 -7.03 2.11 11.48
CA CYS A 281 -7.92 3.27 11.28
C CYS A 281 -8.94 3.39 12.41
N ALA A 282 -9.60 2.30 12.80
CA ALA A 282 -10.57 2.30 13.89
C ALA A 282 -9.94 2.76 15.22
N ARG A 283 -8.74 2.27 15.53
CA ARG A 283 -7.96 2.69 16.69
C ARG A 283 -7.59 4.17 16.63
N ALA A 284 -7.04 4.64 15.50
CA ALA A 284 -6.64 6.02 15.30
C ALA A 284 -7.82 6.99 15.44
N ILE A 285 -8.97 6.68 14.82
CA ILE A 285 -10.21 7.47 14.94
C ILE A 285 -10.68 7.54 16.40
N ALA A 286 -10.68 6.40 17.11
CA ALA A 286 -11.11 6.36 18.53
C ALA A 286 -10.18 7.16 19.46
N GLN A 287 -8.90 7.31 19.09
CA GLN A 287 -7.90 8.08 19.84
C GLN A 287 -7.79 9.55 19.38
N GLY A 288 -8.53 9.94 18.33
CA GLY A 288 -8.46 11.28 17.75
C GLY A 288 -7.17 11.55 16.96
N GLU A 289 -6.43 10.49 16.59
CA GLU A 289 -5.22 10.57 15.77
C GLU A 289 -5.56 10.90 14.32
N LYS A 290 -4.60 11.53 13.60
CA LYS A 290 -4.78 11.99 12.21
C LYS A 290 -4.06 11.12 11.20
N GLU A 291 -3.23 10.21 11.66
CA GLU A 291 -2.49 9.23 10.87
C GLU A 291 -2.44 7.89 11.64
N CYS A 292 -2.12 6.82 10.94
CA CYS A 292 -1.83 5.53 11.56
C CYS A 292 -0.33 5.41 11.85
N LEU A 293 0.03 4.91 13.03
CA LEU A 293 1.43 4.72 13.44
C LEU A 293 2.21 3.80 12.50
N GLU A 294 1.51 2.84 11.91
CA GLU A 294 2.08 1.87 10.96
C GLU A 294 2.45 2.50 9.61
N MET A 295 1.76 3.59 9.23
CA MET A 295 2.03 4.35 8.00
C MET A 295 1.91 5.86 8.25
N PRO A 296 2.93 6.48 8.87
CA PRO A 296 2.97 7.93 9.10
C PRO A 296 2.93 8.73 7.79
N HIS A 297 2.36 9.92 7.81
CA HIS A 297 2.26 10.80 6.64
C HIS A 297 3.60 11.07 5.99
N ASP A 298 4.65 11.32 6.79
CA ASP A 298 6.00 11.59 6.29
C ASP A 298 6.57 10.41 5.52
N GLU A 299 6.21 9.18 5.91
CA GLU A 299 6.65 7.96 5.22
C GLU A 299 5.96 7.82 3.85
N THR A 300 4.63 8.05 3.78
CA THR A 300 3.93 8.11 2.48
C THR A 300 4.57 9.14 1.56
N VAL A 301 4.80 10.37 2.06
CA VAL A 301 5.45 11.43 1.27
C VAL A 301 6.84 11.02 0.81
N ARG A 302 7.63 10.38 1.67
CA ARG A 302 8.98 9.91 1.36
C ARG A 302 8.98 8.85 0.27
N VAL A 303 8.14 7.82 0.40
CA VAL A 303 8.02 6.73 -0.60
C VAL A 303 7.53 7.27 -1.95
N MET A 304 6.52 8.14 -1.95
CA MET A 304 6.05 8.83 -3.16
C MET A 304 7.17 9.65 -3.79
N GLY A 305 7.96 10.38 -2.99
CA GLY A 305 9.10 11.18 -3.47
C GLY A 305 10.22 10.32 -4.10
N ILE A 306 10.46 9.11 -3.59
CA ILE A 306 11.38 8.14 -4.20
C ILE A 306 10.86 7.74 -5.59
N MET A 307 9.58 7.39 -5.72
CA MET A 307 8.97 7.02 -6.99
C MET A 307 8.95 8.20 -7.98
N ASP A 308 8.74 9.43 -7.50
CA ASP A 308 8.86 10.65 -8.32
C ASP A 308 10.27 10.81 -8.89
N GLY A 309 11.29 10.65 -8.05
CA GLY A 309 12.70 10.72 -8.45
C GLY A 309 13.05 9.66 -9.51
N ILE A 310 12.60 8.44 -9.32
CA ILE A 310 12.77 7.33 -10.27
C ILE A 310 12.14 7.68 -11.62
N ARG A 311 10.87 8.08 -11.66
CA ARG A 311 10.18 8.46 -12.91
C ARG A 311 10.85 9.63 -13.60
N LYS A 312 11.27 10.62 -12.83
CA LYS A 312 12.02 11.76 -13.37
C LYS A 312 13.32 11.34 -14.03
N SER A 313 14.05 10.36 -13.47
CA SER A 313 15.26 9.82 -14.08
C SER A 313 15.01 9.12 -15.41
N TRP A 314 13.81 8.58 -15.61
CA TRP A 314 13.36 7.98 -16.87
C TRP A 314 12.81 8.99 -17.88
N GLY A 315 12.64 10.27 -17.49
CA GLY A 315 11.94 11.26 -18.31
C GLY A 315 10.45 10.96 -18.46
N TYR A 316 9.85 10.24 -17.50
CA TYR A 316 8.46 9.81 -17.53
C TYR A 316 7.60 10.64 -16.58
N GLU A 317 6.56 11.25 -17.13
CA GLU A 317 5.55 12.00 -16.38
C GLU A 317 4.17 11.33 -16.51
N ILE A 318 3.48 11.18 -15.39
CA ILE A 318 2.10 10.69 -15.36
C ILE A 318 1.17 11.88 -15.62
N PRO A 319 0.17 11.74 -16.52
CA PRO A 319 -0.85 12.76 -16.70
C PRO A 319 -1.58 13.05 -15.39
N LEU A 320 -1.65 14.35 -14.99
CA LEU A 320 -2.37 14.76 -13.80
C LEU A 320 -3.82 15.08 -14.14
N TYR A 321 -4.73 14.60 -13.29
CA TYR A 321 -6.10 15.10 -13.23
C TYR A 321 -6.18 16.04 -12.02
N GLU A 322 -6.48 17.30 -12.28
CA GLU A 322 -6.66 18.36 -11.27
C GLU A 322 -8.14 18.60 -10.99
#